data_2080c678082e4c22478c3e74c52b63ae
#
_entry.id   2080c678082e4c22478c3e74c52b63ae
#
_cell.length_a   1.000
_cell.length_b   1.000
_cell.length_c   1.000
_cell.angle_alpha   90.00
_cell.angle_beta   90.00
_cell.angle_gamma   90.00
#
_symmetry.space_group_name_H-M   'P 1'
#
loop_
_entity.id
_entity.type
_entity.pdbx_description
1 polymer ?
#
loop_
_entity_poly.entity_id
_entity_poly.type
_entity_poly.pdbx_seq_one_letter_code
_entity_poly.pdbx_strand_id
1 'polypeptide(L)'
;MERLYEITPEREELVGPNIKVIGVGGGGNNMINYVANKGIKGVELIAANTDKQALESCKADKKIQLGKKVTKGLGAGMRPDLGAKAAEESYDEIKEALNGADLVFISAGMGGGTGTGASPIVAKAAKEVGALAVGVVTKPFMFEGAKRLRLALQGIENLKNAADSIVVIPNDKILKIIDRKVGMREAFSLVDEVLYRAVTGISNMVITYGPNDINVDFNDLKTVMSYKGLALMGVGEAKGESSAAAAIETAINSPLMDDISIDGAMGVLVHFTIHSDYPLTAISESMELIYSRVDPEADIIFGTTTNNELDVDEVKITLVATGFE
;
A
#
# COMPACT_ATOMS: atom_id res chain seq x y z
N MET A 1 37.40 -5.50 -48.14
CA MET A 1 36.61 -4.53 -47.39
C MET A 1 35.55 -5.30 -46.63
N GLU A 2 35.90 -5.79 -45.45
CA GLU A 2 34.95 -6.46 -44.55
C GLU A 2 34.19 -5.38 -43.77
N ARG A 3 32.85 -5.40 -43.89
CA ARG A 3 31.99 -4.60 -43.06
C ARG A 3 31.88 -5.30 -41.71
N LEU A 4 32.54 -4.75 -40.69
CA LEU A 4 32.29 -5.02 -39.30
C LEU A 4 30.88 -4.53 -38.97
N TYR A 5 29.98 -5.48 -38.73
CA TYR A 5 28.68 -5.18 -38.11
C TYR A 5 28.95 -4.82 -36.64
N GLU A 6 28.82 -3.52 -36.30
CA GLU A 6 28.70 -3.11 -34.92
C GLU A 6 27.36 -3.65 -34.39
N ILE A 7 27.44 -4.70 -33.62
CA ILE A 7 26.31 -5.14 -32.76
C ILE A 7 26.27 -4.12 -31.62
N THR A 8 25.44 -3.10 -31.76
CA THR A 8 25.01 -2.30 -30.61
C THR A 8 24.19 -3.25 -29.72
N PRO A 9 24.61 -3.54 -28.47
CA PRO A 9 23.73 -4.30 -27.59
C PRO A 9 22.49 -3.42 -27.36
N GLU A 10 21.33 -3.89 -27.82
CA GLU A 10 20.07 -3.39 -27.29
C GLU A 10 20.18 -3.54 -25.76
N ARG A 11 20.28 -2.43 -25.06
CA ARG A 11 20.05 -2.43 -23.62
C ARG A 11 18.58 -2.82 -23.46
N GLU A 12 18.34 -4.10 -23.11
CA GLU A 12 17.09 -4.46 -22.49
C GLU A 12 16.93 -3.50 -21.30
N GLU A 13 15.99 -2.57 -21.42
CA GLU A 13 15.57 -1.81 -20.26
C GLU A 13 15.16 -2.86 -19.22
N LEU A 14 15.83 -2.86 -18.07
CA LEU A 14 15.43 -3.66 -16.93
C LEU A 14 14.01 -3.21 -16.57
N VAL A 15 13.03 -3.93 -17.08
CA VAL A 15 11.62 -3.67 -16.82
C VAL A 15 11.36 -4.20 -15.42
N GLY A 16 11.30 -3.30 -14.44
CA GLY A 16 10.87 -3.62 -13.09
C GLY A 16 9.42 -4.15 -13.09
N PRO A 17 8.91 -4.63 -11.95
CA PRO A 17 7.56 -5.13 -11.84
C PRO A 17 6.54 -4.05 -12.22
N ASN A 18 5.49 -4.45 -12.95
CA ASN A 18 4.40 -3.56 -13.34
C ASN A 18 3.43 -3.40 -12.15
N ILE A 19 3.50 -2.25 -11.50
CA ILE A 19 2.70 -1.95 -10.31
C ILE A 19 1.53 -1.04 -10.69
N LYS A 20 0.33 -1.42 -10.24
CA LYS A 20 -0.86 -0.60 -10.39
C LYS A 20 -1.50 -0.31 -9.04
N VAL A 21 -2.04 0.88 -8.90
CA VAL A 21 -2.85 1.29 -7.73
C VAL A 21 -4.25 1.59 -8.20
N ILE A 22 -5.23 0.85 -7.69
CA ILE A 22 -6.63 1.09 -7.98
C ILE A 22 -7.37 1.63 -6.76
N GLY A 23 -7.84 2.87 -6.85
CA GLY A 23 -8.66 3.52 -5.83
C GLY A 23 -10.13 3.24 -6.06
N VAL A 24 -10.79 2.58 -5.09
CA VAL A 24 -12.17 2.12 -5.19
C VAL A 24 -13.11 2.96 -4.32
N GLY A 25 -14.07 3.61 -4.95
CA GLY A 25 -15.02 4.52 -4.29
C GLY A 25 -14.40 5.85 -3.86
N GLY A 26 -15.15 6.66 -3.11
CA GLY A 26 -14.74 8.02 -2.76
C GLY A 26 -13.41 8.08 -1.98
N GLY A 27 -13.24 7.25 -0.93
CA GLY A 27 -12.00 7.20 -0.15
C GLY A 27 -10.80 6.76 -1.00
N GLY A 28 -10.96 5.71 -1.82
CA GLY A 28 -9.90 5.28 -2.73
C GLY A 28 -9.54 6.34 -3.78
N ASN A 29 -10.53 7.05 -4.32
CA ASN A 29 -10.29 8.14 -5.29
C ASN A 29 -9.57 9.34 -4.65
N ASN A 30 -9.81 9.64 -3.36
CA ASN A 30 -9.07 10.66 -2.63
C ASN A 30 -7.60 10.28 -2.50
N MET A 31 -7.32 9.04 -2.16
CA MET A 31 -5.95 8.50 -2.12
C MET A 31 -5.27 8.61 -3.49
N ILE A 32 -5.95 8.23 -4.59
CA ILE A 32 -5.41 8.39 -5.95
C ILE A 32 -5.06 9.86 -6.23
N ASN A 33 -5.95 10.79 -5.90
CA ASN A 33 -5.67 12.22 -6.04
C ASN A 33 -4.46 12.68 -5.21
N TYR A 34 -4.32 12.16 -3.99
CA TYR A 34 -3.18 12.46 -3.13
C TYR A 34 -1.87 11.96 -3.75
N VAL A 35 -1.84 10.70 -4.20
CA VAL A 35 -0.68 10.09 -4.88
C VAL A 35 -0.31 10.85 -6.16
N ALA A 36 -1.29 11.18 -6.99
CA ALA A 36 -1.08 11.93 -8.23
C ALA A 36 -0.50 13.34 -7.98
N ASN A 37 -0.87 13.98 -6.86
CA ASN A 37 -0.34 15.30 -6.50
C ASN A 37 1.08 15.22 -5.91
N LYS A 38 1.41 14.18 -5.16
CA LYS A 38 2.76 13.95 -4.60
C LYS A 38 3.74 13.42 -5.64
N GLY A 39 3.21 12.69 -6.61
CA GLY A 39 3.99 11.95 -7.60
C GLY A 39 4.44 10.58 -7.09
N ILE A 40 4.37 9.59 -7.95
CA ILE A 40 4.95 8.26 -7.75
C ILE A 40 5.50 7.81 -9.11
N LYS A 41 6.70 7.26 -9.13
CA LYS A 41 7.33 6.78 -10.37
C LYS A 41 7.05 5.29 -10.56
N GLY A 42 6.87 4.86 -11.80
CA GLY A 42 6.75 3.45 -12.15
C GLY A 42 5.46 2.78 -11.69
N VAL A 43 4.41 3.56 -11.36
CA VAL A 43 3.11 3.04 -10.89
C VAL A 43 1.98 3.65 -11.70
N GLU A 44 1.10 2.83 -12.24
CA GLU A 44 -0.12 3.27 -12.95
C GLU A 44 -1.26 3.49 -11.95
N LEU A 45 -1.91 4.66 -12.03
CA LEU A 45 -3.01 5.04 -11.15
C LEU A 45 -4.37 4.83 -11.81
N ILE A 46 -5.23 4.04 -11.18
CA ILE A 46 -6.57 3.71 -11.68
C ILE A 46 -7.61 4.17 -10.65
N ALA A 47 -8.67 4.85 -11.10
CA ALA A 47 -9.81 5.19 -10.26
C ALA A 47 -11.03 4.38 -10.69
N ALA A 48 -11.71 3.75 -9.73
CA ALA A 48 -12.94 3.01 -9.94
C ALA A 48 -14.04 3.52 -9.01
N ASN A 49 -15.18 3.97 -9.55
CA ASN A 49 -16.27 4.50 -8.73
C ASN A 49 -17.63 4.28 -9.37
N THR A 50 -18.65 4.15 -8.53
CA THR A 50 -20.06 4.17 -8.94
C THR A 50 -20.62 5.59 -9.08
N ASP A 51 -19.96 6.60 -8.51
CA ASP A 51 -20.28 8.01 -8.63
C ASP A 51 -19.49 8.62 -9.80
N LYS A 52 -20.21 8.98 -10.86
CA LYS A 52 -19.61 9.52 -12.07
C LYS A 52 -18.94 10.88 -11.85
N GLN A 53 -19.58 11.75 -11.05
CA GLN A 53 -19.07 13.10 -10.81
C GLN A 53 -17.74 13.04 -10.02
N ALA A 54 -17.67 12.21 -8.98
CA ALA A 54 -16.46 11.99 -8.22
C ALA A 54 -15.34 11.38 -9.10
N LEU A 55 -15.69 10.44 -9.99
CA LEU A 55 -14.75 9.81 -10.89
C LEU A 55 -14.15 10.79 -11.92
N GLU A 56 -14.99 11.66 -12.50
CA GLU A 56 -14.55 12.65 -13.48
C GLU A 56 -13.51 13.62 -12.90
N SER A 57 -13.65 14.00 -11.65
CA SER A 57 -12.73 14.90 -10.95
C SER A 57 -11.43 14.23 -10.46
N CYS A 58 -11.33 12.91 -10.53
CA CYS A 58 -10.15 12.18 -10.07
C CYS A 58 -8.97 12.29 -11.05
N LYS A 59 -7.74 12.42 -10.53
CA LYS A 59 -6.49 12.55 -11.30
C LYS A 59 -5.83 11.18 -11.54
N ALA A 60 -6.57 10.24 -12.07
CA ALA A 60 -6.05 8.90 -12.40
C ALA A 60 -5.67 8.81 -13.88
N ASP A 61 -4.73 7.92 -14.21
CA ASP A 61 -4.34 7.59 -15.58
C ASP A 61 -5.48 6.85 -16.31
N LYS A 62 -6.18 5.97 -15.56
CA LYS A 62 -7.38 5.27 -16.04
C LYS A 62 -8.56 5.47 -15.09
N LYS A 63 -9.77 5.53 -15.65
CA LYS A 63 -11.02 5.71 -14.89
C LYS A 63 -12.04 4.67 -15.29
N ILE A 64 -12.60 3.97 -14.30
CA ILE A 64 -13.61 2.92 -14.49
C ILE A 64 -14.90 3.34 -13.79
N GLN A 65 -15.95 3.59 -14.54
CA GLN A 65 -17.27 3.83 -13.97
C GLN A 65 -17.95 2.49 -13.68
N LEU A 66 -17.99 2.11 -12.40
CA LEU A 66 -18.60 0.86 -11.95
C LEU A 66 -20.13 0.91 -12.05
N GLY A 67 -20.72 -0.15 -12.59
CA GLY A 67 -22.15 -0.38 -12.57
C GLY A 67 -22.96 0.72 -13.27
N LYS A 68 -22.63 1.03 -14.52
CA LYS A 68 -23.28 2.06 -15.33
C LYS A 68 -24.81 1.89 -15.39
N LYS A 69 -25.31 0.63 -15.41
CA LYS A 69 -26.73 0.30 -15.41
C LYS A 69 -27.30 0.26 -13.99
N VAL A 70 -26.58 -0.38 -13.07
CA VAL A 70 -27.02 -0.64 -11.70
C VAL A 70 -27.12 0.64 -10.88
N THR A 71 -26.16 1.56 -11.00
CA THR A 71 -26.08 2.79 -10.18
C THR A 71 -26.44 4.06 -10.95
N LYS A 72 -26.43 4.01 -12.28
CA LYS A 72 -26.66 5.15 -13.18
C LYS A 72 -25.73 6.35 -12.88
N GLY A 73 -24.55 6.09 -12.31
CA GLY A 73 -23.58 7.13 -11.94
C GLY A 73 -23.90 7.91 -10.66
N LEU A 74 -24.90 7.48 -9.88
CA LEU A 74 -25.36 8.19 -8.66
C LEU A 74 -24.72 7.66 -7.37
N GLY A 75 -23.71 6.78 -7.47
CA GLY A 75 -23.08 6.16 -6.33
C GLY A 75 -23.85 4.95 -5.79
N ALA A 76 -23.28 4.28 -4.77
CA ALA A 76 -23.88 3.12 -4.11
C ALA A 76 -24.44 3.46 -2.71
N GLY A 77 -24.29 4.68 -2.22
CA GLY A 77 -24.68 5.08 -0.88
C GLY A 77 -24.00 4.18 0.18
N MET A 78 -24.68 3.90 1.29
CA MET A 78 -24.21 2.96 2.32
C MET A 78 -24.72 1.53 2.05
N ARG A 79 -24.58 1.06 0.82
CA ARG A 79 -25.08 -0.25 0.35
C ARG A 79 -23.95 -1.04 -0.32
N PRO A 80 -23.17 -1.84 0.45
CA PRO A 80 -22.10 -2.66 -0.11
C PRO A 80 -22.58 -3.68 -1.14
N ASP A 81 -23.79 -4.22 -0.97
CA ASP A 81 -24.45 -5.10 -1.95
C ASP A 81 -24.59 -4.47 -3.33
N LEU A 82 -24.91 -3.17 -3.36
CA LEU A 82 -25.01 -2.41 -4.60
C LEU A 82 -23.62 -2.11 -5.19
N GLY A 83 -22.63 -1.84 -4.32
CA GLY A 83 -21.23 -1.65 -4.71
C GLY A 83 -20.64 -2.92 -5.34
N ALA A 84 -20.91 -4.09 -4.75
CA ALA A 84 -20.47 -5.37 -5.28
C ALA A 84 -21.11 -5.66 -6.66
N LYS A 85 -22.43 -5.52 -6.79
CA LYS A 85 -23.13 -5.69 -8.07
C LYS A 85 -22.63 -4.74 -9.15
N ALA A 86 -22.27 -3.51 -8.77
CA ALA A 86 -21.71 -2.53 -9.71
C ALA A 86 -20.31 -2.96 -10.20
N ALA A 87 -19.47 -3.54 -9.33
CA ALA A 87 -18.19 -4.08 -9.73
C ALA A 87 -18.33 -5.36 -10.57
N GLU A 88 -19.29 -6.22 -10.26
CA GLU A 88 -19.62 -7.40 -11.06
C GLU A 88 -20.06 -7.02 -12.48
N GLU A 89 -20.91 -5.98 -12.63
CA GLU A 89 -21.31 -5.47 -13.96
C GLU A 89 -20.10 -5.00 -14.78
N SER A 90 -19.08 -4.45 -14.12
CA SER A 90 -17.88 -3.88 -14.74
C SER A 90 -16.65 -4.80 -14.65
N TYR A 91 -16.84 -6.09 -14.39
CA TYR A 91 -15.76 -7.03 -14.07
C TYR A 91 -14.70 -7.14 -15.18
N ASP A 92 -15.15 -7.26 -16.44
CA ASP A 92 -14.24 -7.36 -17.58
C ASP A 92 -13.45 -6.06 -17.80
N GLU A 93 -14.09 -4.89 -17.60
CA GLU A 93 -13.41 -3.58 -17.67
C GLU A 93 -12.33 -3.45 -16.56
N ILE A 94 -12.60 -3.98 -15.35
CA ILE A 94 -11.64 -4.04 -14.25
C ILE A 94 -10.47 -4.97 -14.63
N LYS A 95 -10.73 -6.17 -15.12
CA LYS A 95 -9.67 -7.12 -15.52
C LYS A 95 -8.80 -6.56 -16.62
N GLU A 96 -9.38 -5.94 -17.63
CA GLU A 96 -8.64 -5.30 -18.72
C GLU A 96 -7.73 -4.18 -18.20
N ALA A 97 -8.20 -3.36 -17.28
CA ALA A 97 -7.40 -2.30 -16.68
C ALA A 97 -6.24 -2.85 -15.83
N LEU A 98 -6.41 -4.00 -15.20
CA LEU A 98 -5.39 -4.66 -14.36
C LEU A 98 -4.47 -5.60 -15.14
N ASN A 99 -4.78 -5.88 -16.40
CA ASN A 99 -3.99 -6.82 -17.21
C ASN A 99 -2.50 -6.42 -17.27
N GLY A 100 -1.62 -7.44 -17.17
CA GLY A 100 -0.17 -7.28 -17.18
C GLY A 100 0.42 -6.68 -15.91
N ALA A 101 -0.38 -6.49 -14.83
CA ALA A 101 0.17 -6.10 -13.53
C ALA A 101 0.82 -7.30 -12.83
N ASP A 102 1.97 -7.07 -12.19
CA ASP A 102 2.60 -7.99 -11.25
C ASP A 102 2.09 -7.76 -9.82
N LEU A 103 1.83 -6.50 -9.46
CA LEU A 103 1.32 -6.07 -8.16
C LEU A 103 0.16 -5.08 -8.33
N VAL A 104 -0.92 -5.31 -7.61
CA VAL A 104 -2.08 -4.40 -7.56
C VAL A 104 -2.36 -4.00 -6.12
N PHE A 105 -2.18 -2.71 -5.83
CA PHE A 105 -2.70 -2.13 -4.59
C PHE A 105 -4.15 -1.71 -4.77
N ILE A 106 -5.01 -2.17 -3.86
CA ILE A 106 -6.43 -1.87 -3.85
C ILE A 106 -6.72 -0.94 -2.68
N SER A 107 -6.86 0.36 -2.97
CA SER A 107 -7.14 1.36 -1.93
C SER A 107 -8.63 1.66 -1.82
N ALA A 108 -9.16 1.62 -0.61
CA ALA A 108 -10.56 1.96 -0.36
C ALA A 108 -10.81 2.46 1.07
N GLY A 109 -11.74 3.41 1.22
CA GLY A 109 -12.36 3.70 2.50
C GLY A 109 -13.50 2.74 2.79
N MET A 110 -13.37 1.95 3.85
CA MET A 110 -14.38 0.98 4.26
C MET A 110 -15.55 1.64 5.01
N GLY A 111 -16.72 1.04 4.96
CA GLY A 111 -17.94 1.51 5.63
C GLY A 111 -18.90 2.29 4.73
N GLY A 112 -18.50 2.56 3.48
CA GLY A 112 -19.38 3.08 2.43
C GLY A 112 -20.00 1.95 1.59
N GLY A 113 -20.63 2.30 0.47
CA GLY A 113 -21.21 1.31 -0.45
C GLY A 113 -20.16 0.80 -1.44
N THR A 114 -19.55 1.70 -2.21
CA THR A 114 -18.66 1.35 -3.33
C THR A 114 -17.37 0.71 -2.82
N GLY A 115 -16.59 1.40 -1.97
CA GLY A 115 -15.31 0.89 -1.48
C GLY A 115 -15.47 -0.46 -0.78
N THR A 116 -16.46 -0.58 0.11
CA THR A 116 -16.72 -1.79 0.89
C THR A 116 -17.16 -2.98 0.02
N GLY A 117 -18.03 -2.74 -0.97
CA GLY A 117 -18.59 -3.81 -1.79
C GLY A 117 -17.74 -4.18 -2.99
N ALA A 118 -17.13 -3.20 -3.65
CA ALA A 118 -16.40 -3.43 -4.89
C ALA A 118 -14.96 -3.92 -4.67
N SER A 119 -14.28 -3.54 -3.59
CA SER A 119 -12.87 -3.91 -3.37
C SER A 119 -12.62 -5.43 -3.38
N PRO A 120 -13.47 -6.30 -2.79
CA PRO A 120 -13.27 -7.75 -2.88
C PRO A 120 -13.38 -8.28 -4.32
N ILE A 121 -14.23 -7.68 -5.14
CA ILE A 121 -14.39 -8.05 -6.56
C ILE A 121 -13.15 -7.62 -7.36
N VAL A 122 -12.63 -6.42 -7.08
CA VAL A 122 -11.37 -5.94 -7.67
C VAL A 122 -10.20 -6.85 -7.29
N ALA A 123 -10.12 -7.31 -6.03
CA ALA A 123 -9.07 -8.22 -5.58
C ALA A 123 -9.13 -9.57 -6.33
N LYS A 124 -10.32 -10.11 -6.56
CA LYS A 124 -10.50 -11.31 -7.39
C LYS A 124 -10.01 -11.09 -8.82
N ALA A 125 -10.38 -9.96 -9.42
CA ALA A 125 -9.93 -9.63 -10.78
C ALA A 125 -8.41 -9.49 -10.87
N ALA A 126 -7.76 -8.87 -9.86
CA ALA A 126 -6.30 -8.76 -9.78
C ALA A 126 -5.62 -10.15 -9.71
N LYS A 127 -6.16 -11.05 -8.90
CA LYS A 127 -5.64 -12.44 -8.80
C LYS A 127 -5.85 -13.24 -10.09
N GLU A 128 -6.96 -13.05 -10.77
CA GLU A 128 -7.24 -13.74 -12.04
C GLU A 128 -6.32 -13.30 -13.19
N VAL A 129 -5.77 -12.08 -13.15
CA VAL A 129 -4.73 -11.65 -14.09
C VAL A 129 -3.32 -12.04 -13.67
N GLY A 130 -3.16 -12.76 -12.53
CA GLY A 130 -1.89 -13.25 -12.01
C GLY A 130 -1.12 -12.29 -11.13
N ALA A 131 -1.70 -11.14 -10.81
CA ALA A 131 -1.07 -10.14 -9.94
C ALA A 131 -1.17 -10.50 -8.46
N LEU A 132 -0.15 -10.10 -7.68
CA LEU A 132 -0.24 -10.05 -6.22
C LEU A 132 -1.25 -8.95 -5.83
N ALA A 133 -2.32 -9.31 -5.13
CA ALA A 133 -3.38 -8.39 -4.73
C ALA A 133 -3.22 -7.95 -3.27
N VAL A 134 -2.90 -6.68 -3.04
CA VAL A 134 -2.69 -6.10 -1.71
C VAL A 134 -3.75 -5.04 -1.43
N GLY A 135 -4.60 -5.29 -0.43
CA GLY A 135 -5.56 -4.30 0.06
C GLY A 135 -4.87 -3.27 0.96
N VAL A 136 -5.08 -1.98 0.73
CA VAL A 136 -4.63 -0.89 1.62
C VAL A 136 -5.84 -0.02 1.92
N VAL A 137 -6.47 -0.26 3.07
CA VAL A 137 -7.81 0.26 3.34
C VAL A 137 -7.91 0.93 4.70
N THR A 138 -8.89 1.80 4.85
CA THR A 138 -9.12 2.53 6.10
C THR A 138 -10.40 2.10 6.81
N LYS A 139 -10.36 2.01 8.15
CA LYS A 139 -11.55 1.97 9.00
C LYS A 139 -12.06 3.41 9.21
N PRO A 140 -13.38 3.64 9.19
CA PRO A 140 -13.95 4.97 9.43
C PRO A 140 -13.65 5.45 10.85
N PHE A 141 -13.70 6.76 11.04
CA PHE A 141 -13.68 7.35 12.39
C PHE A 141 -14.90 6.93 13.20
N MET A 142 -14.78 6.82 14.52
CA MET A 142 -15.89 6.45 15.40
C MET A 142 -17.07 7.43 15.31
N PHE A 143 -16.79 8.73 15.13
CA PHE A 143 -17.82 9.75 14.96
C PHE A 143 -18.67 9.58 13.68
N GLU A 144 -18.20 8.80 12.70
CA GLU A 144 -18.98 8.49 11.48
C GLU A 144 -20.12 7.48 11.74
N GLY A 145 -20.15 6.88 12.91
CA GLY A 145 -21.26 6.11 13.46
C GLY A 145 -21.11 4.59 13.35
N ALA A 146 -21.74 3.89 14.31
CA ALA A 146 -21.61 2.44 14.47
C ALA A 146 -22.09 1.61 13.27
N LYS A 147 -23.06 2.11 12.50
CA LYS A 147 -23.52 1.42 11.28
C LYS A 147 -22.40 1.37 10.25
N ARG A 148 -21.68 2.49 10.07
CA ARG A 148 -20.58 2.58 9.11
C ARG A 148 -19.41 1.69 9.52
N LEU A 149 -19.09 1.65 10.81
CA LEU A 149 -18.06 0.77 11.35
C LEU A 149 -18.40 -0.72 11.12
N ARG A 150 -19.65 -1.16 11.37
CA ARG A 150 -20.07 -2.55 11.09
C ARG A 150 -19.91 -2.93 9.60
N LEU A 151 -20.32 -2.04 8.69
CA LEU A 151 -20.13 -2.27 7.27
C LEU A 151 -18.64 -2.34 6.89
N ALA A 152 -17.80 -1.51 7.53
CA ALA A 152 -16.36 -1.53 7.33
C ALA A 152 -15.75 -2.86 7.76
N LEU A 153 -16.08 -3.37 8.96
CA LEU A 153 -15.57 -4.64 9.45
C LEU A 153 -15.97 -5.82 8.55
N GLN A 154 -17.23 -5.84 8.08
CA GLN A 154 -17.67 -6.85 7.12
C GLN A 154 -16.92 -6.77 5.79
N GLY A 155 -16.69 -5.54 5.27
CA GLY A 155 -15.95 -5.32 4.03
C GLY A 155 -14.48 -5.70 4.13
N ILE A 156 -13.85 -5.43 5.27
CA ILE A 156 -12.48 -5.84 5.59
C ILE A 156 -12.36 -7.35 5.56
N GLU A 157 -13.28 -8.07 6.22
CA GLU A 157 -13.28 -9.54 6.23
C GLU A 157 -13.48 -10.12 4.82
N ASN A 158 -14.39 -9.54 4.04
CA ASN A 158 -14.60 -9.97 2.65
C ASN A 158 -13.35 -9.72 1.77
N LEU A 159 -12.67 -8.59 1.96
CA LEU A 159 -11.45 -8.27 1.21
C LEU A 159 -10.28 -9.14 1.66
N LYS A 160 -10.14 -9.43 2.95
CA LYS A 160 -9.14 -10.36 3.51
C LYS A 160 -9.24 -11.73 2.87
N ASN A 161 -10.46 -12.22 2.63
CA ASN A 161 -10.69 -13.50 1.97
C ASN A 161 -10.42 -13.47 0.45
N ALA A 162 -10.47 -12.30 -0.19
CA ALA A 162 -10.30 -12.13 -1.63
C ALA A 162 -8.87 -11.76 -2.05
N ALA A 163 -8.18 -10.94 -1.27
CA ALA A 163 -6.81 -10.48 -1.51
C ALA A 163 -5.77 -11.49 -0.99
N ASP A 164 -4.50 -11.28 -1.33
CA ASP A 164 -3.38 -12.06 -0.78
C ASP A 164 -2.99 -11.52 0.59
N SER A 165 -2.96 -10.19 0.73
CA SER A 165 -2.71 -9.51 2.01
C SER A 165 -3.53 -8.22 2.10
N ILE A 166 -3.77 -7.75 3.33
CA ILE A 166 -4.52 -6.52 3.58
C ILE A 166 -3.91 -5.71 4.72
N VAL A 167 -3.56 -4.47 4.41
CA VAL A 167 -3.18 -3.45 5.41
C VAL A 167 -4.42 -2.65 5.78
N VAL A 168 -4.75 -2.61 7.06
CA VAL A 168 -5.92 -1.89 7.58
C VAL A 168 -5.47 -0.74 8.46
N ILE A 169 -5.82 0.48 8.08
CA ILE A 169 -5.46 1.70 8.81
C ILE A 169 -6.68 2.19 9.60
N PRO A 170 -6.65 2.14 10.93
CA PRO A 170 -7.72 2.69 11.75
C PRO A 170 -7.63 4.22 11.82
N ASN A 171 -8.59 4.95 11.21
CA ASN A 171 -8.56 6.42 11.23
C ASN A 171 -8.53 7.00 12.65
N ASP A 172 -9.17 6.34 13.63
CA ASP A 172 -9.14 6.78 15.03
C ASP A 172 -7.74 6.79 15.65
N LYS A 173 -6.81 5.95 15.16
CA LYS A 173 -5.43 5.98 15.65
C LYS A 173 -4.71 7.25 15.18
N ILE A 174 -5.06 7.76 14.00
CA ILE A 174 -4.53 9.03 13.48
C ILE A 174 -4.95 10.19 14.39
N LEU A 175 -6.19 10.17 14.92
CA LEU A 175 -6.64 11.20 15.88
C LEU A 175 -5.82 11.25 17.18
N LYS A 176 -5.12 10.17 17.54
CA LYS A 176 -4.27 10.13 18.74
C LYS A 176 -2.93 10.82 18.56
N ILE A 177 -2.45 10.96 17.32
CA ILE A 177 -1.15 11.53 17.00
C ILE A 177 -1.22 12.98 16.47
N ILE A 178 -2.40 13.46 16.12
CA ILE A 178 -2.59 14.82 15.62
C ILE A 178 -2.90 15.81 16.76
N ASP A 179 -2.51 17.06 16.55
CA ASP A 179 -2.89 18.15 17.46
C ASP A 179 -4.43 18.33 17.46
N ARG A 180 -5.01 18.60 18.62
CA ARG A 180 -6.45 18.85 18.79
C ARG A 180 -6.99 20.01 17.96
N LYS A 181 -6.13 20.87 17.45
CA LYS A 181 -6.46 22.01 16.59
C LYS A 181 -6.54 21.66 15.11
N VAL A 182 -6.14 20.46 14.71
CA VAL A 182 -6.14 20.00 13.32
C VAL A 182 -7.58 19.96 12.80
N GLY A 183 -7.81 20.61 11.66
CA GLY A 183 -9.12 20.63 11.00
C GLY A 183 -9.45 19.32 10.31
N MET A 184 -10.74 19.09 10.06
CA MET A 184 -11.21 17.84 9.40
C MET A 184 -10.48 17.56 8.07
N ARG A 185 -10.28 18.56 7.22
CA ARG A 185 -9.61 18.39 5.93
C ARG A 185 -8.17 17.90 6.08
N GLU A 186 -7.46 18.43 7.06
CA GLU A 186 -6.09 18.06 7.36
C GLU A 186 -6.02 16.64 7.94
N ALA A 187 -6.95 16.28 8.85
CA ALA A 187 -7.05 14.91 9.37
C ALA A 187 -7.26 13.86 8.26
N PHE A 188 -8.14 14.12 7.28
CA PHE A 188 -8.31 13.24 6.13
C PHE A 188 -7.08 13.21 5.22
N SER A 189 -6.39 14.36 5.05
CA SER A 189 -5.14 14.40 4.28
C SER A 189 -4.04 13.55 4.92
N LEU A 190 -4.00 13.47 6.26
CA LEU A 190 -3.08 12.57 6.97
C LEU A 190 -3.43 11.09 6.77
N VAL A 191 -4.73 10.75 6.68
CA VAL A 191 -5.15 9.40 6.29
C VAL A 191 -4.63 9.05 4.91
N ASP A 192 -4.81 9.95 3.93
CA ASP A 192 -4.33 9.74 2.57
C ASP A 192 -2.80 9.66 2.52
N GLU A 193 -2.09 10.43 3.36
CA GLU A 193 -0.63 10.35 3.49
C GLU A 193 -0.17 8.99 4.00
N VAL A 194 -0.84 8.42 4.99
CA VAL A 194 -0.51 7.09 5.52
C VAL A 194 -0.70 6.02 4.45
N LEU A 195 -1.82 6.08 3.71
CA LEU A 195 -2.06 5.18 2.56
C LEU A 195 -0.98 5.35 1.48
N TYR A 196 -0.58 6.59 1.19
CA TYR A 196 0.50 6.89 0.26
C TYR A 196 1.83 6.27 0.71
N ARG A 197 2.20 6.44 1.98
CA ARG A 197 3.42 5.86 2.55
C ARG A 197 3.40 4.32 2.48
N ALA A 198 2.23 3.69 2.70
CA ALA A 198 2.07 2.25 2.57
C ALA A 198 2.38 1.78 1.14
N VAL A 199 1.75 2.40 0.16
CA VAL A 199 1.95 2.05 -1.25
C VAL A 199 3.37 2.35 -1.70
N THR A 200 3.88 3.55 -1.43
CA THR A 200 5.23 3.95 -1.87
C THR A 200 6.32 3.18 -1.15
N GLY A 201 6.17 2.90 0.13
CA GLY A 201 7.12 2.11 0.91
C GLY A 201 7.33 0.74 0.27
N ILE A 202 6.24 0.01 0.01
CA ILE A 202 6.30 -1.31 -0.62
C ILE A 202 6.76 -1.21 -2.09
N SER A 203 6.26 -0.24 -2.86
CA SER A 203 6.64 -0.09 -4.27
C SER A 203 8.12 0.23 -4.44
N ASN A 204 8.66 1.15 -3.63
CA ASN A 204 10.05 1.57 -3.75
C ASN A 204 11.03 0.42 -3.51
N MET A 205 10.68 -0.55 -2.65
CA MET A 205 11.54 -1.71 -2.38
C MET A 205 11.84 -2.53 -3.63
N VAL A 206 10.92 -2.57 -4.59
CA VAL A 206 11.04 -3.40 -5.80
C VAL A 206 11.23 -2.59 -7.09
N ILE A 207 11.03 -1.28 -7.05
CA ILE A 207 11.23 -0.40 -8.23
C ILE A 207 12.61 0.27 -8.18
N THR A 208 13.09 0.63 -6.97
CA THR A 208 14.32 1.41 -6.84
C THR A 208 15.50 0.47 -6.86
N TYR A 209 16.29 0.56 -7.93
CA TYR A 209 17.55 -0.15 -8.09
C TYR A 209 18.70 0.84 -7.95
N GLY A 210 19.53 0.66 -6.91
CA GLY A 210 20.77 1.39 -6.74
C GLY A 210 21.98 0.45 -6.84
N PRO A 211 23.10 0.87 -7.44
CA PRO A 211 24.29 0.02 -7.60
C PRO A 211 24.94 -0.37 -6.26
N ASN A 212 24.63 0.37 -5.19
CA ASN A 212 25.16 0.14 -3.84
C ASN A 212 24.05 -0.20 -2.83
N ASP A 213 22.81 -0.36 -3.30
CA ASP A 213 21.66 -0.68 -2.46
C ASP A 213 21.48 -2.20 -2.31
N ILE A 214 20.88 -2.61 -1.21
CA ILE A 214 20.41 -3.97 -1.04
C ILE A 214 19.01 -4.01 -1.64
N ASN A 215 18.96 -4.49 -2.90
CA ASN A 215 17.73 -4.55 -3.66
C ASN A 215 16.89 -5.76 -3.21
N VAL A 216 15.61 -5.54 -3.02
CA VAL A 216 14.63 -6.59 -2.72
C VAL A 216 14.08 -7.15 -4.04
N ASP A 217 14.15 -8.46 -4.23
CA ASP A 217 13.53 -9.13 -5.37
C ASP A 217 11.98 -9.11 -5.23
N PHE A 218 11.29 -8.98 -6.37
CA PHE A 218 9.82 -9.01 -6.35
C PHE A 218 9.26 -10.33 -5.82
N ASN A 219 9.95 -11.46 -6.06
CA ASN A 219 9.53 -12.75 -5.52
C ASN A 219 9.66 -12.82 -3.99
N ASP A 220 10.65 -12.15 -3.42
CA ASP A 220 10.80 -12.03 -1.98
C ASP A 220 9.63 -11.25 -1.37
N LEU A 221 9.31 -10.09 -1.96
CA LEU A 221 8.10 -9.34 -1.58
C LEU A 221 6.85 -10.22 -1.69
N LYS A 222 6.71 -10.96 -2.78
CA LYS A 222 5.57 -11.86 -3.00
C LYS A 222 5.49 -12.94 -1.92
N THR A 223 6.60 -13.50 -1.50
CA THR A 223 6.68 -14.50 -0.42
C THR A 223 6.12 -13.92 0.88
N VAL A 224 6.66 -12.80 1.35
CA VAL A 224 6.20 -12.14 2.59
C VAL A 224 4.74 -11.71 2.49
N MET A 225 4.31 -11.12 1.38
CA MET A 225 2.94 -10.65 1.21
C MET A 225 1.93 -11.78 0.90
N SER A 226 2.38 -13.00 0.64
CA SER A 226 1.53 -14.17 0.41
C SER A 226 1.08 -14.86 1.72
N TYR A 227 1.66 -14.53 2.86
CA TYR A 227 1.11 -14.90 4.15
C TYR A 227 -0.27 -14.26 4.29
N LYS A 228 -1.31 -15.08 4.10
CA LYS A 228 -2.70 -14.63 4.04
C LYS A 228 -3.11 -13.93 5.33
N GLY A 229 -3.80 -12.84 5.19
CA GLY A 229 -4.44 -12.19 6.32
C GLY A 229 -4.13 -10.73 6.45
N LEU A 230 -4.05 -10.30 7.70
CA LEU A 230 -3.73 -8.93 8.05
C LEU A 230 -2.22 -8.70 7.91
N ALA A 231 -1.85 -7.65 7.21
CA ALA A 231 -0.50 -7.10 7.24
C ALA A 231 -0.50 -5.86 8.15
N LEU A 232 0.47 -5.78 9.02
CA LEU A 232 0.75 -4.58 9.81
C LEU A 232 1.82 -3.77 9.09
N MET A 233 1.70 -2.46 9.17
CA MET A 233 2.69 -1.57 8.60
C MET A 233 3.07 -0.48 9.59
N GLY A 234 4.37 -0.29 9.76
CA GLY A 234 4.95 0.79 10.54
C GLY A 234 5.90 1.64 9.72
N VAL A 235 5.94 2.92 10.01
CA VAL A 235 6.92 3.85 9.44
C VAL A 235 7.61 4.56 10.59
N GLY A 236 8.94 4.59 10.56
CA GLY A 236 9.77 5.28 11.52
C GLY A 236 10.77 6.20 10.84
N GLU A 237 10.98 7.36 11.43
CA GLU A 237 12.00 8.32 11.00
C GLU A 237 12.76 8.76 12.25
N ALA A 238 14.08 8.79 12.19
CA ALA A 238 14.91 9.27 13.27
C ALA A 238 16.21 9.87 12.74
N LYS A 239 16.85 10.68 13.59
CA LYS A 239 18.11 11.34 13.30
C LYS A 239 19.03 11.27 14.54
N GLY A 240 20.34 11.15 14.31
CA GLY A 240 21.35 11.10 15.36
C GLY A 240 22.08 9.76 15.47
N GLU A 241 22.90 9.59 16.50
CA GLU A 241 23.84 8.49 16.66
C GLU A 241 23.18 7.08 16.66
N SER A 242 21.95 6.96 17.18
CA SER A 242 21.21 5.69 17.23
C SER A 242 19.95 5.73 16.35
N SER A 243 20.01 6.47 15.25
CA SER A 243 18.81 6.73 14.41
C SER A 243 18.18 5.48 13.85
N ALA A 244 18.94 4.45 13.43
CA ALA A 244 18.38 3.21 12.92
C ALA A 244 17.53 2.47 13.98
N ALA A 245 18.06 2.29 15.19
CA ALA A 245 17.32 1.66 16.28
C ALA A 245 16.09 2.46 16.69
N ALA A 246 16.22 3.78 16.82
CA ALA A 246 15.10 4.67 17.14
C ALA A 246 14.02 4.68 16.05
N ALA A 247 14.42 4.62 14.78
CA ALA A 247 13.46 4.53 13.66
C ALA A 247 12.74 3.19 13.64
N ILE A 248 13.40 2.06 13.92
CA ILE A 248 12.76 0.74 14.08
C ILE A 248 11.78 0.77 15.26
N GLU A 249 12.17 1.26 16.41
CA GLU A 249 11.28 1.36 17.56
C GLU A 249 10.06 2.24 17.24
N THR A 250 10.26 3.36 16.54
CA THR A 250 9.16 4.22 16.08
C THR A 250 8.23 3.50 15.12
N ALA A 251 8.77 2.71 14.19
CA ALA A 251 7.98 1.92 13.25
C ALA A 251 7.18 0.83 13.96
N ILE A 252 7.80 0.07 14.86
CA ILE A 252 7.14 -1.00 15.63
C ILE A 252 6.04 -0.44 16.55
N ASN A 253 6.29 0.69 17.18
CA ASN A 253 5.34 1.34 18.09
C ASN A 253 4.44 2.33 17.36
N SER A 254 4.42 2.32 16.02
CA SER A 254 3.57 3.20 15.25
C SER A 254 2.10 3.03 15.65
N PRO A 255 1.36 4.10 15.93
CA PRO A 255 -0.09 4.02 16.19
C PRO A 255 -0.90 3.40 15.05
N LEU A 256 -0.28 3.26 13.87
CA LEU A 256 -0.87 2.64 12.70
C LEU A 256 -0.83 1.10 12.75
N MET A 257 0.14 0.56 13.48
CA MET A 257 0.12 -0.85 13.88
C MET A 257 -0.94 -0.96 14.98
N ASP A 258 -2.11 -1.52 14.67
CA ASP A 258 -3.23 -1.71 15.64
C ASP A 258 -2.65 -2.27 16.96
N ASP A 259 -3.41 -2.48 18.01
CA ASP A 259 -2.91 -3.02 19.30
C ASP A 259 -2.25 -4.43 19.17
N ILE A 260 -1.87 -4.80 17.95
CA ILE A 260 -1.18 -6.04 17.57
C ILE A 260 0.33 -5.74 17.49
N SER A 261 1.13 -6.48 18.21
CA SER A 261 2.60 -6.47 18.12
C SER A 261 3.06 -7.18 16.84
N ILE A 262 4.28 -6.92 16.41
CA ILE A 262 4.95 -7.73 15.38
C ILE A 262 5.35 -9.12 15.92
N ASP A 263 5.13 -9.37 17.21
CA ASP A 263 5.50 -10.62 17.85
C ASP A 263 4.75 -11.80 17.20
N GLY A 264 5.51 -12.80 16.77
CA GLY A 264 4.95 -13.96 16.09
C GLY A 264 4.62 -13.76 14.60
N ALA A 265 5.02 -12.65 13.99
CA ALA A 265 4.92 -12.50 12.54
C ALA A 265 5.75 -13.56 11.83
N MET A 266 5.18 -14.18 10.77
CA MET A 266 5.85 -15.19 9.93
C MET A 266 6.55 -14.59 8.71
N GLY A 267 6.21 -13.38 8.33
CA GLY A 267 6.86 -12.64 7.27
C GLY A 267 7.10 -11.20 7.68
N VAL A 268 8.32 -10.73 7.54
CA VAL A 268 8.67 -9.34 7.84
C VAL A 268 9.52 -8.76 6.72
N LEU A 269 9.16 -7.56 6.33
CA LEU A 269 9.90 -6.81 5.34
C LEU A 269 10.29 -5.46 5.94
N VAL A 270 11.60 -5.18 5.93
CA VAL A 270 12.18 -3.96 6.49
C VAL A 270 12.93 -3.22 5.40
N HIS A 271 12.56 -2.00 5.14
CA HIS A 271 13.22 -1.17 4.15
C HIS A 271 13.79 0.09 4.79
N PHE A 272 15.08 0.31 4.58
CA PHE A 272 15.81 1.48 5.05
C PHE A 272 16.01 2.47 3.90
N THR A 273 15.66 3.73 4.11
CA THR A 273 16.11 4.84 3.25
C THR A 273 17.15 5.62 4.04
N ILE A 274 18.38 5.66 3.52
CA ILE A 274 19.57 6.15 4.21
C ILE A 274 20.44 7.01 3.28
N HIS A 275 21.32 7.82 3.86
CA HIS A 275 22.39 8.48 3.11
C HIS A 275 23.46 7.45 2.70
N SER A 276 24.19 7.70 1.59
CA SER A 276 25.26 6.80 1.10
C SER A 276 26.38 6.53 2.13
N ASP A 277 26.62 7.45 3.03
CA ASP A 277 27.66 7.35 4.07
C ASP A 277 27.12 6.86 5.42
N TYR A 278 25.88 6.35 5.46
CA TYR A 278 25.29 5.83 6.68
C TYR A 278 26.00 4.53 7.14
N PRO A 279 26.32 4.36 8.43
CA PRO A 279 27.08 3.21 8.91
C PRO A 279 26.31 1.90 8.78
N LEU A 280 26.86 0.91 8.07
CA LEU A 280 26.25 -0.42 7.92
C LEU A 280 26.14 -1.16 9.28
N THR A 281 27.05 -0.92 10.22
CA THR A 281 27.02 -1.51 11.57
C THR A 281 25.76 -1.09 12.34
N ALA A 282 25.34 0.17 12.21
CA ALA A 282 24.13 0.68 12.86
C ALA A 282 22.85 -0.02 12.32
N ILE A 283 22.83 -0.34 11.03
CA ILE A 283 21.73 -1.13 10.43
C ILE A 283 21.75 -2.54 11.01
N SER A 284 22.91 -3.21 11.02
CA SER A 284 23.03 -4.58 11.54
C SER A 284 22.58 -4.69 12.99
N GLU A 285 23.03 -3.79 13.85
CA GLU A 285 22.65 -3.75 15.27
C GLU A 285 21.16 -3.48 15.46
N SER A 286 20.57 -2.62 14.62
CA SER A 286 19.15 -2.29 14.70
C SER A 286 18.26 -3.46 14.26
N MET A 287 18.71 -4.30 13.32
CA MET A 287 17.98 -5.49 12.89
C MET A 287 17.82 -6.54 14.01
N GLU A 288 18.71 -6.56 15.01
CA GLU A 288 18.56 -7.45 16.17
C GLU A 288 17.25 -7.19 16.94
N LEU A 289 16.74 -5.95 16.91
CA LEU A 289 15.45 -5.60 17.52
C LEU A 289 14.28 -6.30 16.80
N ILE A 290 14.38 -6.49 15.50
CA ILE A 290 13.38 -7.22 14.71
C ILE A 290 13.50 -8.72 15.00
N TYR A 291 14.71 -9.29 14.87
CA TYR A 291 14.95 -10.72 15.10
C TYR A 291 14.52 -11.19 16.49
N SER A 292 14.60 -10.32 17.50
CA SER A 292 14.21 -10.67 18.87
C SER A 292 12.68 -10.74 19.09
N ARG A 293 11.87 -10.26 18.16
CA ARG A 293 10.40 -10.14 18.31
C ARG A 293 9.61 -11.05 17.40
N VAL A 294 10.14 -11.37 16.23
CA VAL A 294 9.43 -12.19 15.24
C VAL A 294 9.56 -13.68 15.54
N ASP A 295 8.77 -14.51 14.86
CA ASP A 295 8.93 -15.95 14.96
C ASP A 295 10.34 -16.37 14.49
N PRO A 296 11.02 -17.32 15.16
CA PRO A 296 12.33 -17.81 14.71
C PRO A 296 12.37 -18.39 13.31
N GLU A 297 11.27 -18.86 12.78
CA GLU A 297 11.12 -19.40 11.43
C GLU A 297 10.57 -18.35 10.43
N ALA A 298 10.47 -17.08 10.85
CA ALA A 298 9.94 -16.03 9.99
C ALA A 298 10.84 -15.73 8.79
N ASP A 299 10.21 -15.50 7.63
CA ASP A 299 10.89 -14.95 6.46
C ASP A 299 11.13 -13.45 6.67
N ILE A 300 12.39 -13.08 6.89
CA ILE A 300 12.79 -11.68 7.08
C ILE A 300 13.55 -11.20 5.86
N ILE A 301 12.96 -10.23 5.17
CA ILE A 301 13.55 -9.60 4.00
C ILE A 301 13.90 -8.17 4.35
N PHE A 302 15.13 -7.77 4.06
CA PHE A 302 15.53 -6.41 4.25
C PHE A 302 16.15 -5.80 2.99
N GLY A 303 15.88 -4.51 2.78
CA GLY A 303 16.42 -3.75 1.65
C GLY A 303 16.82 -2.35 2.04
N THR A 304 17.63 -1.73 1.20
CA THR A 304 18.07 -0.34 1.38
C THR A 304 17.82 0.47 0.12
N THR A 305 17.55 1.75 0.28
CA THR A 305 17.59 2.75 -0.80
C THR A 305 18.43 3.94 -0.36
N THR A 306 19.41 4.28 -1.18
CA THR A 306 20.25 5.46 -0.95
C THR A 306 19.52 6.73 -1.37
N ASN A 307 19.43 7.69 -0.43
CA ASN A 307 18.91 9.03 -0.69
C ASN A 307 19.86 10.08 -0.10
N ASN A 308 20.64 10.71 -0.96
CA ASN A 308 21.62 11.74 -0.56
C ASN A 308 21.00 13.13 -0.25
N GLU A 309 19.66 13.25 -0.29
CA GLU A 309 18.95 14.42 0.24
C GLU A 309 18.73 14.35 1.75
N LEU A 310 18.90 13.15 2.35
CA LEU A 310 18.88 12.96 3.79
C LEU A 310 20.20 13.42 4.41
N ASP A 311 20.16 13.83 5.68
CA ASP A 311 21.38 14.01 6.46
C ASP A 311 22.07 12.65 6.71
N VAL A 312 23.39 12.65 6.89
CA VAL A 312 24.19 11.42 7.05
C VAL A 312 23.71 10.56 8.24
N ASP A 313 23.16 11.18 9.26
CA ASP A 313 22.66 10.54 10.48
C ASP A 313 21.11 10.36 10.50
N GLU A 314 20.45 10.62 9.37
CA GLU A 314 19.00 10.48 9.22
C GLU A 314 18.63 9.13 8.56
N VAL A 315 17.64 8.46 9.16
CA VAL A 315 17.12 7.18 8.65
C VAL A 315 15.61 7.23 8.58
N LYS A 316 15.07 6.70 7.48
CA LYS A 316 13.64 6.40 7.34
C LYS A 316 13.46 4.90 7.16
N ILE A 317 12.51 4.33 7.88
CA ILE A 317 12.22 2.90 7.84
C ILE A 317 10.75 2.67 7.49
N THR A 318 10.53 1.74 6.58
CA THR A 318 9.22 1.14 6.34
C THR A 318 9.31 -0.32 6.75
N LEU A 319 8.42 -0.73 7.65
CA LEU A 319 8.29 -2.09 8.15
C LEU A 319 6.92 -2.63 7.77
N VAL A 320 6.88 -3.82 7.18
CA VAL A 320 5.65 -4.57 6.93
C VAL A 320 5.78 -5.93 7.60
N ALA A 321 4.79 -6.33 8.37
CA ALA A 321 4.75 -7.63 9.04
C ALA A 321 3.45 -8.36 8.69
N THR A 322 3.54 -9.65 8.39
CA THR A 322 2.45 -10.51 7.90
C THR A 322 2.45 -11.86 8.60
N GLY A 323 1.40 -12.66 8.38
CA GLY A 323 1.36 -14.02 8.90
C GLY A 323 1.08 -14.11 10.41
N PHE A 324 0.23 -13.22 10.92
CA PHE A 324 -0.27 -13.32 12.29
C PHE A 324 -1.41 -14.33 12.35
N GLU A 325 -1.40 -15.21 13.36
CA GLU A 325 -2.49 -16.14 13.68
C GLU A 325 -3.76 -15.44 14.20
#